data_a6b3b4591173946e3a2a322cd07302c9
#
_entry.id   a6b3b4591173946e3a2a322cd07302c9
#
_cell.length_a   1.000
_cell.length_b   1.000
_cell.length_c   1.000
_cell.angle_alpha   90.00
_cell.angle_beta   90.00
_cell.angle_gamma   90.00
#
_symmetry.space_group_name_H-M   'P 1'
#
loop_
_entity.id
_entity.type
_entity.pdbx_description
1 polymer ?
#
loop_
_entity_poly.entity_id
_entity_poly.type
_entity_poly.pdbx_seq_one_letter_code
_entity_poly.pdbx_strand_id
1 'polypeptide(L)'
;ISMPFVLLSTLLTPLSILASWRAITHRVREYMIAFLVLETMMVGMFVSLDMLMFYLFFEAVLIPMFLIIGIWGGARRVYAAFKFFLYTLLGSVLMLVCMLAMYIDAGTTDIPALTAHQFAESMQTWLFLGFLASFAVKVPMWPVHTWLPDAHVEAPTAGSMILAGVLLK
;
A
#
# COMPACT_ATOMS: atom_id res chain seq x y z
N ILE A 1 -0.40 -6.03 17.36
CA ILE A 1 -0.56 -4.70 16.71
C ILE A 1 -1.32 -4.83 15.39
N SER A 2 -1.11 -5.86 14.58
CA SER A 2 -1.73 -6.03 13.25
C SER A 2 -3.25 -6.34 13.29
N MET A 3 -3.72 -7.03 14.31
CA MET A 3 -5.13 -7.49 14.40
C MET A 3 -6.17 -6.37 14.23
N PRO A 4 -6.04 -5.19 14.86
CA PRO A 4 -6.96 -4.07 14.63
C PRO A 4 -7.03 -3.62 13.17
N PHE A 5 -5.92 -3.65 12.43
CA PHE A 5 -5.88 -3.28 11.02
C PHE A 5 -6.52 -4.33 10.10
N VAL A 6 -6.39 -5.61 10.44
CA VAL A 6 -7.12 -6.69 9.77
C VAL A 6 -8.62 -6.50 9.94
N LEU A 7 -9.08 -6.29 11.18
CA LEU A 7 -10.50 -6.03 11.48
C LEU A 7 -11.01 -4.76 10.79
N LEU A 8 -10.20 -3.70 10.76
CA LEU A 8 -10.54 -2.46 10.07
C LEU A 8 -10.69 -2.70 8.56
N SER A 9 -9.77 -3.42 7.92
CA SER A 9 -9.80 -3.73 6.50
C SER A 9 -11.04 -4.55 6.13
N THR A 10 -11.30 -5.62 6.88
CA THR A 10 -12.46 -6.51 6.65
C THR A 10 -13.80 -5.82 6.93
N LEU A 11 -13.84 -4.82 7.80
CA LEU A 11 -15.03 -4.01 8.04
C LEU A 11 -15.24 -2.95 6.96
N LEU A 12 -14.17 -2.23 6.55
CA LEU A 12 -14.28 -1.13 5.59
C LEU A 12 -14.56 -1.62 4.17
N THR A 13 -14.09 -2.80 3.78
CA THR A 13 -14.30 -3.30 2.41
C THR A 13 -15.78 -3.53 2.10
N PRO A 14 -16.59 -4.25 2.90
CA PRO A 14 -18.02 -4.37 2.66
C PRO A 14 -18.75 -3.03 2.67
N LEU A 15 -18.39 -2.13 3.59
CA LEU A 15 -18.99 -0.79 3.66
C LEU A 15 -18.67 0.03 2.40
N SER A 16 -17.46 -0.06 1.89
CA SER A 16 -17.05 0.61 0.64
C SER A 16 -17.78 0.04 -0.58
N ILE A 17 -17.96 -1.28 -0.64
CA ILE A 17 -18.75 -1.93 -1.69
C ILE A 17 -20.21 -1.46 -1.63
N LEU A 18 -20.82 -1.42 -0.44
CA LEU A 18 -22.18 -0.93 -0.25
C LEU A 18 -22.32 0.54 -0.66
N ALA A 19 -21.36 1.39 -0.29
CA ALA A 19 -21.35 2.80 -0.67
C ALA A 19 -21.27 3.01 -2.19
N SER A 20 -20.62 2.10 -2.92
CA SER A 20 -20.49 2.16 -4.38
C SER A 20 -21.63 1.53 -5.16
N TRP A 21 -22.59 0.88 -4.50
CA TRP A 21 -23.65 0.05 -5.12
C TRP A 21 -24.45 0.77 -6.22
N ARG A 22 -24.72 2.07 -6.04
CA ARG A 22 -25.45 2.89 -7.02
C ARG A 22 -24.54 3.73 -7.92
N ALA A 23 -23.31 3.97 -7.50
CA ALA A 23 -22.37 4.83 -8.22
C ALA A 23 -21.68 4.11 -9.37
N ILE A 24 -21.48 2.80 -9.26
CA ILE A 24 -20.78 1.99 -10.27
C ILE A 24 -21.80 1.22 -11.07
N THR A 25 -21.98 1.60 -12.34
CA THR A 25 -22.96 1.01 -13.26
C THR A 25 -22.32 0.26 -14.41
N HIS A 26 -21.03 0.44 -14.67
CA HIS A 26 -20.30 -0.24 -15.74
C HIS A 26 -19.18 -1.12 -15.18
N ARG A 27 -18.98 -2.28 -15.81
CA ARG A 27 -17.95 -3.28 -15.44
C ARG A 27 -18.00 -3.65 -13.95
N VAL A 28 -19.20 -3.78 -13.38
CA VAL A 28 -19.43 -4.00 -11.94
C VAL A 28 -18.72 -5.26 -11.44
N ARG A 29 -18.75 -6.35 -12.24
CA ARG A 29 -18.08 -7.61 -11.88
C ARG A 29 -16.58 -7.42 -11.65
N GLU A 30 -15.91 -6.71 -12.56
CA GLU A 30 -14.47 -6.48 -12.47
C GLU A 30 -14.12 -5.55 -11.30
N TYR A 31 -15.00 -4.59 -11.02
CA TYR A 31 -14.88 -3.72 -9.87
C TYR A 31 -14.91 -4.50 -8.55
N MET A 32 -15.89 -5.41 -8.40
CA MET A 32 -16.00 -6.26 -7.21
C MET A 32 -14.79 -7.18 -7.06
N ILE A 33 -14.31 -7.77 -8.16
CA ILE A 33 -13.09 -8.60 -8.13
C ILE A 33 -11.89 -7.76 -7.69
N ALA A 34 -11.72 -6.53 -8.20
CA ALA A 34 -10.62 -5.65 -7.83
C ALA A 34 -10.66 -5.31 -6.33
N PHE A 35 -11.84 -5.06 -5.75
CA PHE A 35 -11.99 -4.82 -4.31
C PHE A 35 -11.67 -6.04 -3.44
N LEU A 36 -12.10 -7.23 -3.84
CA LEU A 36 -11.80 -8.46 -3.09
C LEU A 36 -10.31 -8.83 -3.17
N VAL A 37 -9.70 -8.63 -4.34
CA VAL A 37 -8.25 -8.79 -4.48
C VAL A 37 -7.51 -7.76 -3.62
N LEU A 38 -7.94 -6.51 -3.63
CA LEU A 38 -7.38 -5.44 -2.81
C LEU A 38 -7.44 -5.80 -1.31
N GLU A 39 -8.58 -6.26 -0.82
CA GLU A 39 -8.75 -6.72 0.57
C GLU A 39 -7.81 -7.86 0.91
N THR A 40 -7.71 -8.86 0.04
CA THR A 40 -6.80 -10.01 0.24
C THR A 40 -5.35 -9.54 0.37
N MET A 41 -4.90 -8.61 -0.48
CA MET A 41 -3.54 -8.08 -0.42
C MET A 41 -3.31 -7.25 0.85
N MET A 42 -4.28 -6.43 1.28
CA MET A 42 -4.19 -5.66 2.54
C MET A 42 -4.10 -6.59 3.76
N VAL A 43 -4.94 -7.60 3.84
CA VAL A 43 -4.90 -8.58 4.94
C VAL A 43 -3.57 -9.34 4.92
N GLY A 44 -3.11 -9.79 3.74
CA GLY A 44 -1.81 -10.45 3.57
C GLY A 44 -0.65 -9.60 4.10
N MET A 45 -0.66 -8.29 3.81
CA MET A 45 0.35 -7.36 4.32
C MET A 45 0.37 -7.29 5.85
N PHE A 46 -0.81 -7.21 6.50
CA PHE A 46 -0.89 -7.08 7.96
C PHE A 46 -0.59 -8.37 8.73
N VAL A 47 -0.76 -9.55 8.12
CA VAL A 47 -0.47 -10.83 8.77
C VAL A 47 0.92 -11.39 8.45
N SER A 48 1.67 -10.75 7.54
CA SER A 48 3.00 -11.19 7.16
C SER A 48 4.00 -11.03 8.32
N LEU A 49 4.71 -12.09 8.65
CA LEU A 49 5.82 -12.13 9.59
C LEU A 49 7.19 -12.26 8.89
N ASP A 50 7.17 -12.39 7.58
CA ASP A 50 8.34 -12.39 6.70
C ASP A 50 8.42 -11.05 5.95
N MET A 51 9.60 -10.45 5.89
CA MET A 51 9.84 -9.13 5.33
C MET A 51 9.63 -9.09 3.82
N LEU A 52 10.02 -10.14 3.09
CA LEU A 52 9.80 -10.22 1.64
C LEU A 52 8.33 -10.43 1.33
N MET A 53 7.63 -11.27 2.12
CA MET A 53 6.18 -11.45 2.00
C MET A 53 5.43 -10.14 2.27
N PHE A 54 5.82 -9.40 3.32
CA PHE A 54 5.28 -8.07 3.59
C PHE A 54 5.46 -7.15 2.38
N TYR A 55 6.67 -7.08 1.81
CA TYR A 55 6.97 -6.24 0.65
C TYR A 55 6.14 -6.64 -0.57
N LEU A 56 6.02 -7.94 -0.83
CA LEU A 56 5.22 -8.45 -1.95
C LEU A 56 3.76 -8.00 -1.84
N PHE A 57 3.13 -8.16 -0.70
CA PHE A 57 1.75 -7.72 -0.49
C PHE A 57 1.63 -6.18 -0.49
N PHE A 58 2.61 -5.47 0.06
CA PHE A 58 2.68 -4.02 0.08
C PHE A 58 2.69 -3.42 -1.34
N GLU A 59 3.43 -4.05 -2.27
CA GLU A 59 3.44 -3.66 -3.67
C GLU A 59 2.20 -4.16 -4.43
N ALA A 60 1.77 -5.38 -4.16
CA ALA A 60 0.63 -5.98 -4.87
C ALA A 60 -0.67 -5.20 -4.67
N VAL A 61 -0.85 -4.53 -3.54
CA VAL A 61 -1.98 -3.62 -3.26
C VAL A 61 -2.08 -2.48 -4.29
N LEU A 62 -0.97 -2.04 -4.87
CA LEU A 62 -0.96 -0.95 -5.85
C LEU A 62 -1.69 -1.31 -7.14
N ILE A 63 -1.64 -2.58 -7.55
CA ILE A 63 -2.23 -3.04 -8.82
C ILE A 63 -3.76 -2.89 -8.82
N PRO A 64 -4.52 -3.49 -7.88
CA PRO A 64 -5.97 -3.32 -7.85
C PRO A 64 -6.39 -1.87 -7.62
N MET A 65 -5.65 -1.10 -6.80
CA MET A 65 -5.97 0.32 -6.61
C MET A 65 -5.71 1.14 -7.87
N PHE A 66 -4.63 0.89 -8.61
CA PHE A 66 -4.38 1.48 -9.91
C PHE A 66 -5.54 1.23 -10.88
N LEU A 67 -6.05 -0.01 -10.94
CA LEU A 67 -7.18 -0.36 -11.78
C LEU A 67 -8.48 0.34 -11.32
N ILE A 68 -8.73 0.40 -10.02
CA ILE A 68 -9.91 1.07 -9.45
C ILE A 68 -9.91 2.54 -9.83
N ILE A 69 -8.80 3.25 -9.65
CA ILE A 69 -8.67 4.66 -10.03
C ILE A 69 -8.74 4.83 -11.54
N GLY A 70 -7.98 4.03 -12.31
CA GLY A 70 -7.81 4.20 -13.75
C GLY A 70 -9.05 3.86 -14.58
N ILE A 71 -9.91 2.95 -14.12
CA ILE A 71 -11.09 2.51 -14.86
C ILE A 71 -12.35 3.26 -14.42
N TRP A 72 -12.57 3.38 -13.10
CA TRP A 72 -13.81 3.93 -12.52
C TRP A 72 -13.62 5.34 -11.93
N GLY A 73 -12.45 5.94 -12.09
CA GLY A 73 -12.15 7.29 -11.64
C GLY A 73 -12.76 8.39 -12.51
N GLY A 74 -12.48 9.65 -12.13
CA GLY A 74 -12.98 10.85 -12.76
C GLY A 74 -12.34 11.19 -14.12
N ALA A 75 -12.33 12.48 -14.44
CA ALA A 75 -11.91 12.96 -15.77
C ALA A 75 -10.41 12.74 -16.04
N ARG A 76 -9.55 12.93 -15.04
CA ARG A 76 -8.08 12.76 -15.16
C ARG A 76 -7.59 11.44 -14.55
N ARG A 77 -8.46 10.44 -14.46
CA ARG A 77 -8.20 9.14 -13.81
C ARG A 77 -6.92 8.45 -14.24
N VAL A 78 -6.60 8.49 -15.54
CA VAL A 78 -5.38 7.85 -16.08
C VAL A 78 -4.12 8.52 -15.51
N TYR A 79 -4.06 9.84 -15.56
CA TYR A 79 -2.95 10.59 -14.97
C TYR A 79 -2.80 10.31 -13.47
N ALA A 80 -3.90 10.37 -12.73
CA ALA A 80 -3.89 10.14 -11.28
C ALA A 80 -3.47 8.71 -10.92
N ALA A 81 -3.95 7.71 -11.68
CA ALA A 81 -3.58 6.31 -11.48
C ALA A 81 -2.09 6.07 -11.74
N PHE A 82 -1.55 6.58 -12.85
CA PHE A 82 -0.11 6.46 -13.14
C PHE A 82 0.74 7.21 -12.13
N LYS A 83 0.34 8.43 -11.74
CA LYS A 83 1.06 9.20 -10.73
C LYS A 83 1.08 8.46 -9.38
N PHE A 84 -0.07 7.96 -8.93
CA PHE A 84 -0.16 7.14 -7.72
C PHE A 84 0.76 5.93 -7.80
N PHE A 85 0.66 5.14 -8.86
CA PHE A 85 1.41 3.90 -9.01
C PHE A 85 2.92 4.14 -9.09
N LEU A 86 3.38 5.00 -10.00
CA LEU A 86 4.81 5.25 -10.20
C LEU A 86 5.45 5.95 -9.00
N TYR A 87 4.74 6.86 -8.36
CA TYR A 87 5.25 7.60 -7.22
C TYR A 87 5.46 6.69 -6.01
N THR A 88 4.47 5.85 -5.71
CA THR A 88 4.55 4.91 -4.60
C THR A 88 5.53 3.76 -4.87
N LEU A 89 5.57 3.24 -6.09
CA LEU A 89 6.54 2.23 -6.50
C LEU A 89 7.99 2.73 -6.37
N LEU A 90 8.27 3.96 -6.86
CA LEU A 90 9.61 4.54 -6.74
C LEU A 90 10.04 4.70 -5.27
N GLY A 91 9.11 5.13 -4.41
CA GLY A 91 9.37 5.23 -2.97
C GLY A 91 9.72 3.87 -2.33
N SER A 92 8.99 2.82 -2.70
CA SER A 92 9.16 1.49 -2.10
C SER A 92 10.42 0.74 -2.53
N VAL A 93 11.02 1.09 -3.67
CA VAL A 93 12.31 0.51 -4.10
C VAL A 93 13.41 0.75 -3.06
N LEU A 94 13.41 1.91 -2.38
CA LEU A 94 14.39 2.18 -1.31
C LEU A 94 14.21 1.21 -0.13
N MET A 95 12.97 0.88 0.22
CA MET A 95 12.68 -0.13 1.25
C MET A 95 13.18 -1.51 0.82
N LEU A 96 12.99 -1.91 -0.45
CA LEU A 96 13.51 -3.18 -0.97
C LEU A 96 15.03 -3.26 -0.84
N VAL A 97 15.75 -2.19 -1.20
CA VAL A 97 17.21 -2.13 -1.05
C VAL A 97 17.62 -2.32 0.42
N CYS A 98 16.92 -1.67 1.36
CA CYS A 98 17.15 -1.85 2.78
C CYS A 98 16.89 -3.29 3.25
N MET A 99 15.79 -3.90 2.78
CA MET A 99 15.47 -5.29 3.12
C MET A 99 16.52 -6.26 2.60
N LEU A 100 17.03 -6.06 1.38
CA LEU A 100 18.12 -6.86 0.83
C LEU A 100 19.41 -6.70 1.65
N ALA A 101 19.75 -5.46 2.05
CA ALA A 101 20.91 -5.22 2.91
C ALA A 101 20.76 -5.91 4.27
N MET A 102 19.58 -5.86 4.89
CA MET A 102 19.30 -6.58 6.14
C MET A 102 19.42 -8.10 5.96
N TYR A 103 18.90 -8.63 4.86
CA TYR A 103 19.02 -10.06 4.55
C TYR A 103 20.48 -10.52 4.37
N ILE A 104 21.31 -9.72 3.69
CA ILE A 104 22.73 -10.04 3.49
C ILE A 104 23.48 -10.08 4.82
N ASP A 105 23.16 -9.20 5.76
CA ASP A 105 23.83 -9.12 7.07
C ASP A 105 23.29 -10.18 8.06
N ALA A 106 21.98 -10.36 8.15
CA ALA A 106 21.33 -11.23 9.13
C ALA A 106 21.09 -12.66 8.64
N GLY A 107 21.12 -12.90 7.31
CA GLY A 107 20.88 -14.23 6.71
C GLY A 107 19.43 -14.72 6.76
N THR A 108 18.48 -13.86 7.16
CA THR A 108 17.06 -14.20 7.31
C THR A 108 16.15 -13.05 6.91
N THR A 109 14.92 -13.36 6.50
CA THR A 109 13.85 -12.40 6.24
C THR A 109 12.77 -12.40 7.31
N ASP A 110 12.87 -13.29 8.31
CA ASP A 110 11.91 -13.40 9.40
C ASP A 110 11.96 -12.17 10.32
N ILE A 111 10.85 -11.45 10.45
CA ILE A 111 10.77 -10.18 11.20
C ILE A 111 11.10 -10.38 12.69
N PRO A 112 10.58 -11.41 13.40
CA PRO A 112 10.99 -11.70 14.77
C PRO A 112 12.50 -11.93 14.94
N ALA A 113 13.13 -12.66 14.03
CA ALA A 113 14.57 -12.89 14.07
C ALA A 113 15.36 -11.60 13.80
N LEU A 114 14.93 -10.79 12.85
CA LEU A 114 15.55 -9.49 12.54
C LEU A 114 15.45 -8.49 13.70
N THR A 115 14.37 -8.52 14.49
CA THR A 115 14.25 -7.66 15.68
C THR A 115 15.20 -8.02 16.80
N ALA A 116 15.67 -9.26 16.84
CA ALA A 116 16.69 -9.74 17.79
C ALA A 116 18.13 -9.54 17.30
N HIS A 117 18.31 -9.30 15.99
CA HIS A 117 19.63 -9.10 15.37
C HIS A 117 20.15 -7.69 15.62
N GLN A 118 21.45 -7.56 15.94
CA GLN A 118 22.10 -6.28 16.17
C GLN A 118 22.86 -5.84 14.91
N PHE A 119 22.31 -4.90 14.21
CA PHE A 119 22.97 -4.26 13.07
C PHE A 119 24.01 -3.24 13.53
N ALA A 120 25.09 -3.05 12.76
CA ALA A 120 26.08 -2.01 13.02
C ALA A 120 25.42 -0.61 13.01
N GLU A 121 25.86 0.31 13.88
CA GLU A 121 25.24 1.66 14.03
C GLU A 121 25.21 2.45 12.72
N SER A 122 26.27 2.38 11.92
CA SER A 122 26.30 3.02 10.60
C SER A 122 25.27 2.45 9.65
N MET A 123 25.05 1.14 9.67
CA MET A 123 24.04 0.46 8.86
C MET A 123 22.64 0.83 9.32
N GLN A 124 22.38 0.88 10.62
CA GLN A 124 21.06 1.27 11.17
C GLN A 124 20.63 2.64 10.66
N THR A 125 21.55 3.60 10.58
CA THR A 125 21.25 4.95 10.07
C THR A 125 20.79 4.91 8.62
N TRP A 126 21.47 4.16 7.74
CA TRP A 126 21.09 4.05 6.33
C TRP A 126 19.79 3.27 6.13
N LEU A 127 19.59 2.20 6.90
CA LEU A 127 18.34 1.44 6.90
C LEU A 127 17.17 2.35 7.31
N PHE A 128 17.34 3.10 8.41
CA PHE A 128 16.33 4.06 8.87
C PHE A 128 15.97 5.08 7.78
N LEU A 129 16.97 5.69 7.15
CA LEU A 129 16.74 6.68 6.09
C LEU A 129 16.03 6.08 4.87
N GLY A 130 16.37 4.88 4.45
CA GLY A 130 15.72 4.21 3.34
C GLY A 130 14.28 3.80 3.63
N PHE A 131 14.01 3.25 4.81
CA PHE A 131 12.64 2.97 5.26
C PHE A 131 11.84 4.27 5.45
N LEU A 132 12.43 5.29 6.07
CA LEU A 132 11.78 6.60 6.25
C LEU A 132 11.38 7.21 4.90
N ALA A 133 12.26 7.19 3.91
CA ALA A 133 11.96 7.73 2.57
C ALA A 133 10.79 6.97 1.93
N SER A 134 10.76 5.64 2.02
CA SER A 134 9.66 4.83 1.50
C SER A 134 8.34 5.11 2.21
N PHE A 135 8.34 5.11 3.54
CA PHE A 135 7.14 5.39 4.31
C PHE A 135 6.69 6.84 4.18
N ALA A 136 7.61 7.81 4.04
CA ALA A 136 7.28 9.20 3.79
C ALA A 136 6.48 9.40 2.49
N VAL A 137 6.78 8.61 1.46
CA VAL A 137 5.99 8.59 0.22
C VAL A 137 4.61 7.98 0.47
N LYS A 138 4.53 6.86 1.19
CA LYS A 138 3.26 6.13 1.43
C LYS A 138 2.33 6.89 2.37
N VAL A 139 2.85 7.43 3.48
CA VAL A 139 2.13 8.23 4.51
C VAL A 139 1.94 9.70 4.08
N PRO A 140 2.11 10.04 2.85
CA PRO A 140 2.32 11.28 2.15
C PRO A 140 2.83 12.45 3.02
N MET A 141 4.07 12.35 3.43
CA MET A 141 4.75 13.43 4.16
C MET A 141 5.22 14.53 3.19
N TRP A 142 5.27 15.77 3.66
CA TRP A 142 5.88 16.83 2.88
C TRP A 142 7.39 16.55 2.70
N PRO A 143 8.00 16.70 1.49
CA PRO A 143 7.44 17.23 0.23
C PRO A 143 6.90 16.14 -0.74
N VAL A 144 6.90 14.87 -0.35
CA VAL A 144 6.59 13.73 -1.22
C VAL A 144 5.10 13.29 -1.21
N HIS A 145 4.18 14.24 -0.96
CA HIS A 145 2.74 14.01 -0.78
C HIS A 145 1.88 14.28 -2.02
N THR A 146 2.47 14.80 -3.11
CA THR A 146 1.71 15.37 -4.24
C THR A 146 0.87 14.37 -5.02
N TRP A 147 1.09 13.07 -4.85
CA TRP A 147 0.29 12.03 -5.47
C TRP A 147 -1.10 11.86 -4.81
N LEU A 148 -1.18 12.13 -3.49
CA LEU A 148 -2.38 11.86 -2.70
C LEU A 148 -3.58 12.71 -3.12
N PRO A 149 -3.48 14.06 -3.28
CA PRO A 149 -4.60 14.88 -3.72
C PRO A 149 -5.14 14.43 -5.08
N ASP A 150 -4.27 14.16 -6.05
CA ASP A 150 -4.68 13.71 -7.38
C ASP A 150 -5.38 12.34 -7.32
N ALA A 151 -4.83 11.40 -6.56
CA ALA A 151 -5.44 10.08 -6.39
C ALA A 151 -6.80 10.15 -5.73
N HIS A 152 -6.96 10.96 -4.65
CA HIS A 152 -8.22 11.10 -3.93
C HIS A 152 -9.32 11.82 -4.71
N VAL A 153 -8.96 12.85 -5.46
CA VAL A 153 -9.93 13.60 -6.27
C VAL A 153 -10.49 12.74 -7.41
N GLU A 154 -9.64 11.92 -8.01
CA GLU A 154 -10.02 11.12 -9.17
C GLU A 154 -10.58 9.73 -8.80
N ALA A 155 -10.23 9.19 -7.63
CA ALA A 155 -10.72 7.87 -7.22
C ALA A 155 -12.25 7.87 -7.00
N PRO A 156 -12.96 6.77 -7.32
CA PRO A 156 -14.34 6.62 -6.91
C PRO A 156 -14.44 6.65 -5.39
N THR A 157 -15.59 7.10 -4.84
CA THR A 157 -15.79 7.30 -3.39
C THR A 157 -15.33 6.13 -2.55
N ALA A 158 -15.69 4.90 -2.95
CA ALA A 158 -15.26 3.70 -2.23
C ALA A 158 -13.74 3.46 -2.31
N GLY A 159 -13.11 3.78 -3.44
CA GLY A 159 -11.66 3.75 -3.59
C GLY A 159 -10.98 4.73 -2.64
N SER A 160 -11.49 5.96 -2.54
CA SER A 160 -11.00 6.97 -1.60
C SER A 160 -11.20 6.55 -0.14
N MET A 161 -12.30 5.87 0.20
CA MET A 161 -12.53 5.33 1.55
C MET A 161 -11.46 4.32 1.96
N ILE A 162 -11.13 3.36 1.09
CA ILE A 162 -10.08 2.38 1.36
C ILE A 162 -8.69 3.03 1.36
N LEU A 163 -8.44 3.93 0.41
CA LEU A 163 -7.16 4.65 0.34
C LEU A 163 -6.87 5.39 1.64
N ALA A 164 -7.81 6.18 2.13
CA ALA A 164 -7.66 6.95 3.37
C ALA A 164 -7.76 6.08 4.64
N GLY A 165 -8.65 5.08 4.65
CA GLY A 165 -8.96 4.28 5.82
C GLY A 165 -7.91 3.23 6.16
N VAL A 166 -7.27 2.64 5.15
CA VAL A 166 -6.34 1.50 5.32
C VAL A 166 -4.99 1.74 4.66
N LEU A 167 -4.96 2.11 3.37
CA LEU A 167 -3.72 2.14 2.58
C LEU A 167 -2.67 3.15 3.04
N LEU A 168 -3.09 4.19 3.77
CA LEU A 168 -2.21 5.20 4.36
C LEU A 168 -1.79 4.85 5.80
N LYS A 169 -2.24 3.74 6.38
CA LYS A 169 -1.98 3.34 7.78
C LYS A 169 -0.95 2.23 7.83
#